data_a6929b342d31933207a4061133e73e24
#
_entry.id   a6929b342d31933207a4061133e73e24
#
_cell.length_a   1.000
_cell.length_b   1.000
_cell.length_c   1.000
_cell.angle_alpha   90.00
_cell.angle_beta   90.00
_cell.angle_gamma   90.00
#
_symmetry.space_group_name_H-M   'P 1'
#
loop_
_entity.id
_entity.type
_entity.pdbx_description
1 polymer ?
#
loop_
_entity_poly.entity_id
_entity_poly.type
_entity_poly.pdbx_seq_one_letter_code
_entity_poly.pdbx_strand_id
1 'polypeptide(L)'
;LNESLSDIMGVMVEKKSWDLGADIYTPDKPGDALRSLKDPASIPNPLKPSEGYPDHYSKRYTGTADNGGVHINSSINNKAAYLVSEGGDHYGVKVTGVGREATEKIYYRALTKYLTANSDFKMMRQAALQSAEDLYGKNSKAVQAVTKAYDAVGVK
;
A
#
# COMPACT_ATOMS: atom_id res chain seq x y z
N LEU A 1 0.62 -10.24 0.92
CA LEU A 1 0.56 -9.32 -0.25
C LEU A 1 -0.76 -9.42 -1.02
N ASN A 2 -1.37 -10.59 -1.12
CA ASN A 2 -2.65 -10.79 -1.82
C ASN A 2 -3.71 -9.78 -1.38
N GLU A 3 -3.93 -9.66 -0.07
CA GLU A 3 -4.88 -8.70 0.52
C GLU A 3 -4.56 -7.26 0.10
N SER A 4 -3.29 -6.88 0.18
CA SER A 4 -2.86 -5.53 -0.21
C SER A 4 -3.08 -5.24 -1.69
N LEU A 5 -2.74 -6.18 -2.56
CA LEU A 5 -2.94 -5.99 -4.01
C LEU A 5 -4.43 -5.92 -4.37
N SER A 6 -5.28 -6.68 -3.66
CA SER A 6 -6.73 -6.58 -3.79
C SER A 6 -7.25 -5.21 -3.37
N ASP A 7 -6.78 -4.68 -2.23
CA ASP A 7 -7.13 -3.35 -1.75
C ASP A 7 -6.68 -2.26 -2.75
N ILE A 8 -5.42 -2.34 -3.21
CA ILE A 8 -4.85 -1.37 -4.17
C ILE A 8 -5.65 -1.37 -5.47
N MET A 9 -5.91 -2.55 -6.05
CA MET A 9 -6.70 -2.62 -7.28
C MET A 9 -8.15 -2.15 -7.05
N GLY A 10 -8.73 -2.46 -5.89
CA GLY A 10 -10.07 -1.99 -5.52
C GLY A 10 -10.18 -0.46 -5.57
N VAL A 11 -9.27 0.26 -4.89
CA VAL A 11 -9.30 1.73 -4.92
C VAL A 11 -8.92 2.32 -6.28
N MET A 12 -8.13 1.61 -7.10
CA MET A 12 -7.83 2.04 -8.47
C MET A 12 -9.05 1.92 -9.39
N VAL A 13 -9.90 0.93 -9.20
CA VAL A 13 -11.16 0.75 -9.95
C VAL A 13 -12.19 1.77 -9.50
N GLU A 14 -12.38 1.94 -8.19
CA GLU A 14 -13.38 2.85 -7.64
C GLU A 14 -13.07 4.33 -7.93
N LYS A 15 -11.82 4.75 -7.84
CA LYS A 15 -11.28 6.11 -8.11
C LYS A 15 -11.83 7.25 -7.25
N LYS A 16 -12.71 6.99 -6.29
CA LYS A 16 -13.33 8.01 -5.45
C LYS A 16 -12.46 8.42 -4.27
N SER A 17 -11.97 7.44 -3.52
CA SER A 17 -11.20 7.70 -2.31
C SER A 17 -9.99 6.76 -2.19
N TRP A 18 -9.21 6.90 -1.10
CA TRP A 18 -8.19 5.95 -0.68
C TRP A 18 -8.65 5.13 0.53
N ASP A 19 -9.92 5.25 0.87
CA ASP A 19 -10.55 4.56 1.98
C ASP A 19 -11.44 3.43 1.43
N LEU A 20 -11.08 2.21 1.72
CA LEU A 20 -11.75 1.02 1.21
C LEU A 20 -13.09 0.81 1.93
N GLY A 21 -14.16 0.72 1.15
CA GLY A 21 -15.49 0.45 1.66
C GLY A 21 -16.17 1.66 2.35
N ALA A 22 -15.66 2.88 2.17
CA ALA A 22 -16.21 4.08 2.80
C ALA A 22 -17.71 4.29 2.59
N ASP A 23 -18.22 3.91 1.41
CA ASP A 23 -19.65 4.07 1.06
C ASP A 23 -20.55 2.94 1.60
N ILE A 24 -19.97 1.79 2.04
CA ILE A 24 -20.75 0.58 2.32
C ILE A 24 -20.49 -0.05 3.70
N TYR A 25 -19.36 0.23 4.34
CA TYR A 25 -18.96 -0.40 5.60
C TYR A 25 -19.90 0.04 6.75
N THR A 26 -20.08 1.35 6.90
CA THR A 26 -21.07 1.96 7.80
C THR A 26 -21.67 3.17 7.10
N PRO A 27 -22.69 2.98 6.24
CA PRO A 27 -23.18 4.03 5.32
C PRO A 27 -23.62 5.33 6.01
N ASP A 28 -24.11 5.23 7.25
CA ASP A 28 -24.62 6.38 8.02
C ASP A 28 -23.52 7.06 8.88
N LYS A 29 -22.26 6.64 8.76
CA LYS A 29 -21.16 7.17 9.55
C LYS A 29 -20.07 7.76 8.65
N PRO A 30 -20.12 9.07 8.36
CA PRO A 30 -19.13 9.72 7.53
C PRO A 30 -17.70 9.54 8.05
N GLY A 31 -16.77 9.22 7.15
CA GLY A 31 -15.33 9.05 7.46
C GLY A 31 -14.96 7.69 8.03
N ASP A 32 -15.92 6.77 8.16
CA ASP A 32 -15.62 5.39 8.52
C ASP A 32 -15.30 4.54 7.28
N ALA A 33 -14.42 3.57 7.43
CA ALA A 33 -14.00 2.69 6.35
C ALA A 33 -13.48 1.36 6.89
N LEU A 34 -13.47 0.33 6.07
CA LEU A 34 -12.87 -0.95 6.42
C LEU A 34 -11.35 -0.82 6.61
N ARG A 35 -10.69 -0.11 5.71
CA ARG A 35 -9.25 0.23 5.74
C ARG A 35 -8.99 1.55 5.02
N SER A 36 -7.95 2.27 5.42
CA SER A 36 -7.46 3.45 4.72
C SER A 36 -6.07 3.18 4.16
N LEU A 37 -5.88 3.38 2.85
CA LEU A 37 -4.56 3.31 2.23
C LEU A 37 -3.79 4.62 2.48
N LYS A 38 -4.54 5.73 2.60
CA LYS A 38 -4.00 7.05 2.90
C LYS A 38 -3.46 7.15 4.33
N ASP A 39 -4.25 6.71 5.29
CA ASP A 39 -3.91 6.79 6.71
C ASP A 39 -4.32 5.49 7.44
N PRO A 40 -3.54 4.41 7.29
CA PRO A 40 -3.86 3.14 7.93
C PRO A 40 -4.01 3.25 9.45
N ALA A 41 -3.21 4.11 10.07
CA ALA A 41 -3.21 4.27 11.52
C ALA A 41 -4.49 4.93 12.07
N SER A 42 -5.29 5.59 11.25
CA SER A 42 -6.57 6.17 11.64
C SER A 42 -7.67 5.12 11.86
N ILE A 43 -7.52 3.92 11.31
CA ILE A 43 -8.49 2.83 11.44
C ILE A 43 -8.04 1.88 12.55
N PRO A 44 -8.91 1.57 13.54
CA PRO A 44 -8.57 0.65 14.64
C PRO A 44 -8.18 -0.74 14.14
N ASN A 45 -7.07 -1.26 14.64
CA ASN A 45 -6.60 -2.61 14.31
C ASN A 45 -7.42 -3.65 15.09
N PRO A 46 -8.14 -4.57 14.44
CA PRO A 46 -8.98 -5.54 15.14
C PRO A 46 -8.21 -6.53 16.03
N LEU A 47 -6.91 -6.75 15.79
CA LEU A 47 -6.07 -7.60 16.65
C LEU A 47 -5.44 -6.82 17.82
N LYS A 48 -5.43 -5.49 17.74
CA LYS A 48 -4.93 -4.58 18.77
C LYS A 48 -5.76 -3.30 18.76
N PRO A 49 -6.96 -3.29 19.35
CA PRO A 49 -7.89 -2.16 19.23
C PRO A 49 -7.38 -0.81 19.75
N SER A 50 -6.35 -0.82 20.59
CA SER A 50 -5.67 0.40 21.08
C SER A 50 -4.68 1.00 20.07
N GLU A 51 -4.44 0.31 18.97
CA GLU A 51 -3.51 0.73 17.91
C GLU A 51 -4.27 0.83 16.59
N GLY A 52 -3.78 1.65 15.67
CA GLY A 52 -4.23 1.63 14.28
C GLY A 52 -3.59 0.50 13.48
N TYR A 53 -4.00 0.35 12.23
CA TYR A 53 -3.31 -0.54 11.29
C TYR A 53 -1.86 -0.08 11.09
N PRO A 54 -0.89 -1.00 10.93
CA PRO A 54 0.51 -0.63 10.76
C PRO A 54 0.73 0.10 9.42
N ASP A 55 1.42 1.22 9.49
CA ASP A 55 1.79 2.08 8.37
C ASP A 55 3.30 2.04 8.05
N HIS A 56 4.05 1.22 8.82
CA HIS A 56 5.48 1.04 8.68
C HIS A 56 5.90 -0.39 9.06
N TYR A 57 6.90 -0.94 8.39
CA TYR A 57 7.34 -2.33 8.56
C TYR A 57 7.78 -2.67 9.99
N SER A 58 8.34 -1.71 10.73
CA SER A 58 8.71 -1.92 12.13
C SER A 58 7.51 -2.13 13.06
N LYS A 59 6.33 -1.70 12.66
CA LYS A 59 5.07 -1.85 13.43
C LYS A 59 4.25 -3.08 13.01
N ARG A 60 4.78 -3.91 12.11
CA ARG A 60 4.04 -5.08 11.62
C ARG A 60 3.64 -6.03 12.74
N TYR A 61 2.48 -6.62 12.60
CA TYR A 61 2.05 -7.72 13.46
C TYR A 61 2.92 -8.95 13.20
N THR A 62 3.40 -9.58 14.29
CA THR A 62 4.31 -10.75 14.24
C THR A 62 3.73 -11.99 14.94
N GLY A 63 2.46 -11.93 15.36
CA GLY A 63 1.76 -13.08 15.95
C GLY A 63 1.23 -14.06 14.89
N THR A 64 0.54 -15.09 15.34
CA THR A 64 0.00 -16.18 14.49
C THR A 64 -1.45 -15.97 14.06
N ALA A 65 -2.19 -15.07 14.74
CA ALA A 65 -3.57 -14.78 14.37
C ALA A 65 -3.65 -14.21 12.94
N ASP A 66 -4.81 -14.37 12.31
CA ASP A 66 -5.06 -13.88 10.96
C ASP A 66 -3.98 -14.36 9.95
N ASN A 67 -3.58 -15.64 10.05
CA ASN A 67 -2.52 -16.25 9.23
C ASN A 67 -1.22 -15.41 9.21
N GLY A 68 -0.79 -14.91 10.38
CA GLY A 68 0.37 -14.03 10.51
C GLY A 68 0.04 -12.56 10.22
N GLY A 69 -1.22 -12.16 10.35
CA GLY A 69 -1.68 -10.79 10.18
C GLY A 69 -1.81 -10.36 8.72
N VAL A 70 -2.30 -11.23 7.85
CA VAL A 70 -2.40 -10.92 6.40
C VAL A 70 -3.30 -9.73 6.13
N HIS A 71 -4.44 -9.57 6.85
CA HIS A 71 -5.33 -8.41 6.72
C HIS A 71 -4.84 -7.18 7.49
N ILE A 72 -3.91 -7.37 8.43
CA ILE A 72 -3.31 -6.28 9.21
C ILE A 72 -2.09 -5.70 8.48
N ASN A 73 -1.11 -6.56 8.16
CA ASN A 73 0.14 -6.14 7.57
C ASN A 73 0.01 -5.68 6.10
N SER A 74 -1.09 -6.04 5.42
CA SER A 74 -1.41 -5.53 4.08
C SER A 74 -1.38 -3.99 4.02
N SER A 75 -1.74 -3.32 5.11
CA SER A 75 -1.76 -1.87 5.21
C SER A 75 -0.41 -1.19 4.99
N ILE A 76 0.71 -1.88 5.26
CA ILE A 76 2.06 -1.37 5.02
C ILE A 76 2.31 -1.15 3.52
N ASN A 77 1.97 -2.16 2.70
CA ASN A 77 2.10 -2.04 1.24
C ASN A 77 1.02 -1.13 0.64
N ASN A 78 -0.17 -1.10 1.24
CA ASN A 78 -1.23 -0.15 0.90
C ASN A 78 -0.74 1.30 1.05
N LYS A 79 -0.08 1.61 2.17
CA LYS A 79 0.53 2.93 2.41
C LYS A 79 1.61 3.26 1.38
N ALA A 80 2.46 2.29 1.03
CA ALA A 80 3.46 2.49 -0.03
C ALA A 80 2.80 2.87 -1.36
N ALA A 81 1.73 2.17 -1.77
CA ALA A 81 1.01 2.47 -3.00
C ALA A 81 0.37 3.86 -2.99
N TYR A 82 -0.23 4.27 -1.86
CA TYR A 82 -0.73 5.64 -1.68
C TYR A 82 0.40 6.66 -1.91
N LEU A 83 1.56 6.47 -1.27
CA LEU A 83 2.69 7.37 -1.40
C LEU A 83 3.26 7.41 -2.82
N VAL A 84 3.28 6.30 -3.54
CA VAL A 84 3.66 6.27 -4.97
C VAL A 84 2.71 7.14 -5.79
N SER A 85 1.41 7.10 -5.51
CA SER A 85 0.41 7.87 -6.25
C SER A 85 0.39 9.35 -5.87
N GLU A 86 0.17 9.63 -4.60
CA GLU A 86 -0.14 10.98 -4.11
C GLU A 86 1.10 11.71 -3.56
N GLY A 87 2.13 10.96 -3.21
CA GLY A 87 3.29 11.50 -2.50
C GLY A 87 3.00 11.82 -1.03
N GLY A 88 3.85 12.62 -0.45
CA GLY A 88 3.73 13.07 0.95
C GLY A 88 5.01 12.90 1.73
N ASP A 89 4.97 13.27 3.01
CA ASP A 89 6.04 13.03 3.98
C ASP A 89 5.60 11.90 4.92
N HIS A 90 6.43 10.88 5.06
CA HIS A 90 6.13 9.74 5.92
C HIS A 90 7.41 9.23 6.58
N TYR A 91 7.44 9.24 7.91
CA TYR A 91 8.65 8.94 8.72
C TYR A 91 9.90 9.72 8.27
N GLY A 92 9.73 11.01 7.88
CA GLY A 92 10.80 11.87 7.43
C GLY A 92 11.33 11.61 6.02
N VAL A 93 10.67 10.72 5.28
CA VAL A 93 10.96 10.47 3.86
C VAL A 93 9.94 11.19 2.99
N LYS A 94 10.42 12.17 2.21
CA LYS A 94 9.58 12.91 1.27
C LYS A 94 9.46 12.15 -0.05
N VAL A 95 8.22 11.87 -0.45
CA VAL A 95 7.87 11.18 -1.70
C VAL A 95 7.17 12.16 -2.63
N THR A 96 7.59 12.20 -3.88
CA THR A 96 6.87 12.91 -4.95
C THR A 96 6.01 11.90 -5.69
N GLY A 97 4.69 12.05 -5.64
CA GLY A 97 3.75 11.15 -6.28
C GLY A 97 3.78 11.22 -7.80
N VAL A 98 3.31 10.15 -8.44
CA VAL A 98 3.24 10.03 -9.92
C VAL A 98 1.81 9.84 -10.43
N GLY A 99 0.83 9.92 -9.55
CA GLY A 99 -0.60 9.81 -9.85
C GLY A 99 -1.12 8.38 -9.92
N ARG A 100 -2.44 8.25 -9.83
CA ARG A 100 -3.15 6.95 -9.78
C ARG A 100 -2.89 6.09 -11.00
N GLU A 101 -2.97 6.66 -12.19
CA GLU A 101 -2.81 5.90 -13.45
C GLU A 101 -1.43 5.22 -13.55
N ALA A 102 -0.36 5.93 -13.21
CA ALA A 102 0.98 5.36 -13.20
C ALA A 102 1.12 4.29 -12.11
N THR A 103 0.58 4.54 -10.94
CA THR A 103 0.59 3.61 -9.81
C THR A 103 -0.17 2.32 -10.15
N GLU A 104 -1.37 2.42 -10.72
CA GLU A 104 -2.16 1.27 -11.18
C GLU A 104 -1.35 0.39 -12.14
N LYS A 105 -0.74 0.99 -13.17
CA LYS A 105 0.07 0.27 -14.15
C LYS A 105 1.27 -0.43 -13.52
N ILE A 106 1.96 0.23 -12.59
CA ILE A 106 3.11 -0.33 -11.86
C ILE A 106 2.69 -1.55 -11.04
N TYR A 107 1.66 -1.42 -10.20
CA TYR A 107 1.23 -2.52 -9.32
C TYR A 107 0.57 -3.65 -10.09
N TYR A 108 -0.20 -3.37 -11.12
CA TYR A 108 -0.76 -4.39 -12.01
C TYR A 108 0.34 -5.18 -12.73
N ARG A 109 1.36 -4.50 -13.26
CA ARG A 109 2.49 -5.16 -13.88
C ARG A 109 3.29 -5.99 -12.87
N ALA A 110 3.54 -5.45 -11.67
CA ALA A 110 4.21 -6.19 -10.61
C ALA A 110 3.48 -7.50 -10.29
N LEU A 111 2.15 -7.43 -10.11
CA LEU A 111 1.29 -8.58 -9.84
C LEU A 111 1.37 -9.63 -10.96
N THR A 112 1.27 -9.20 -12.23
CA THR A 112 1.07 -10.11 -13.36
C THR A 112 2.37 -10.63 -13.99
N LYS A 113 3.52 -9.99 -13.69
CA LYS A 113 4.81 -10.33 -14.33
C LYS A 113 5.90 -10.81 -13.37
N TYR A 114 5.89 -10.34 -12.11
CA TYR A 114 7.05 -10.53 -11.22
C TYR A 114 6.73 -11.25 -9.92
N LEU A 115 5.50 -11.10 -9.39
CA LEU A 115 5.14 -11.72 -8.13
C LEU A 115 4.71 -13.18 -8.29
N THR A 116 4.95 -13.94 -7.23
CA THR A 116 4.53 -15.33 -7.09
C THR A 116 3.75 -15.49 -5.77
N ALA A 117 3.14 -16.65 -5.56
CA ALA A 117 2.40 -16.96 -4.33
C ALA A 117 3.24 -16.82 -3.05
N ASN A 118 4.57 -16.96 -3.15
CA ASN A 118 5.49 -16.89 -2.01
C ASN A 118 6.21 -15.53 -1.86
N SER A 119 5.79 -14.52 -2.62
CA SER A 119 6.42 -13.20 -2.57
C SER A 119 6.16 -12.49 -1.25
N ASP A 120 7.20 -11.91 -0.68
CA ASP A 120 7.20 -11.09 0.52
C ASP A 120 7.25 -9.58 0.22
N PHE A 121 7.33 -8.74 1.25
CA PHE A 121 7.40 -7.27 1.08
C PHE A 121 8.65 -6.81 0.32
N LYS A 122 9.79 -7.46 0.51
CA LYS A 122 11.03 -7.13 -0.20
C LYS A 122 10.91 -7.47 -1.69
N MET A 123 10.34 -8.63 -2.00
CA MET A 123 10.06 -9.03 -3.38
C MET A 123 9.02 -8.10 -4.03
N MET A 124 8.01 -7.64 -3.28
CA MET A 124 7.05 -6.64 -3.77
C MET A 124 7.74 -5.33 -4.13
N ARG A 125 8.64 -4.81 -3.28
CA ARG A 125 9.46 -3.63 -3.61
C ARG A 125 10.24 -3.83 -4.91
N GLN A 126 10.92 -4.96 -5.07
CA GLN A 126 11.69 -5.27 -6.28
C GLN A 126 10.79 -5.35 -7.52
N ALA A 127 9.64 -6.01 -7.41
CA ALA A 127 8.67 -6.13 -8.49
C ALA A 127 8.10 -4.76 -8.91
N ALA A 128 7.80 -3.88 -7.95
CA ALA A 128 7.33 -2.52 -8.22
C ALA A 128 8.42 -1.66 -8.90
N LEU A 129 9.67 -1.75 -8.42
CA LEU A 129 10.81 -1.07 -9.04
C LEU A 129 11.03 -1.52 -10.48
N GLN A 130 11.09 -2.83 -10.72
CA GLN A 130 11.26 -3.37 -12.06
C GLN A 130 10.10 -2.96 -12.98
N SER A 131 8.87 -2.99 -12.47
CA SER A 131 7.69 -2.55 -13.22
C SER A 131 7.76 -1.07 -13.58
N ALA A 132 8.23 -0.22 -12.66
CA ALA A 132 8.43 1.21 -12.92
C ALA A 132 9.54 1.46 -13.96
N GLU A 133 10.64 0.71 -13.87
CA GLU A 133 11.73 0.77 -14.88
C GLU A 133 11.25 0.37 -16.27
N ASP A 134 10.51 -0.73 -16.38
CA ASP A 134 10.00 -1.23 -17.65
C ASP A 134 9.00 -0.27 -18.32
N LEU A 135 8.15 0.39 -17.53
CA LEU A 135 7.10 1.25 -18.03
C LEU A 135 7.57 2.68 -18.32
N TYR A 136 8.52 3.18 -17.53
CA TYR A 136 8.88 4.60 -17.52
C TYR A 136 10.37 4.90 -17.64
N GLY A 137 11.21 3.87 -17.66
CA GLY A 137 12.66 3.99 -17.74
C GLY A 137 13.34 4.12 -16.37
N LYS A 138 14.61 3.73 -16.37
CA LYS A 138 15.43 3.50 -15.16
C LYS A 138 15.62 4.74 -14.26
N ASN A 139 15.67 5.93 -14.85
CA ASN A 139 15.87 7.19 -14.12
C ASN A 139 14.58 8.02 -13.98
N SER A 140 13.43 7.39 -14.18
CA SER A 140 12.14 8.06 -14.18
C SER A 140 11.72 8.54 -12.78
N LYS A 141 10.78 9.49 -12.76
CA LYS A 141 10.08 9.89 -11.52
C LYS A 141 9.35 8.73 -10.87
N ALA A 142 8.87 7.77 -11.67
CA ALA A 142 8.17 6.58 -11.18
C ALA A 142 9.10 5.69 -10.34
N VAL A 143 10.32 5.42 -10.82
CA VAL A 143 11.32 4.66 -10.07
C VAL A 143 11.71 5.38 -8.77
N GLN A 144 11.87 6.70 -8.81
CA GLN A 144 12.16 7.50 -7.62
C GLN A 144 11.00 7.47 -6.62
N ALA A 145 9.75 7.60 -7.08
CA ALA A 145 8.56 7.52 -6.23
C ALA A 145 8.45 6.17 -5.54
N VAL A 146 8.60 5.06 -6.28
CA VAL A 146 8.59 3.69 -5.72
C VAL A 146 9.70 3.53 -4.69
N THR A 147 10.94 3.89 -5.03
CA THR A 147 12.08 3.81 -4.11
C THR A 147 11.78 4.52 -2.79
N LYS A 148 11.38 5.79 -2.87
CA LYS A 148 11.10 6.62 -1.70
C LYS A 148 9.89 6.14 -0.89
N ALA A 149 8.83 5.68 -1.56
CA ALA A 149 7.64 5.16 -0.89
C ALA A 149 7.96 3.91 -0.04
N TYR A 150 8.74 2.97 -0.60
CA TYR A 150 9.15 1.79 0.16
C TYR A 150 10.17 2.10 1.26
N ASP A 151 11.05 3.09 1.05
CA ASP A 151 11.92 3.60 2.12
C ASP A 151 11.08 4.20 3.26
N ALA A 152 10.04 4.98 2.91
CA ALA A 152 9.14 5.63 3.86
C ALA A 152 8.36 4.64 4.74
N VAL A 153 7.95 3.50 4.19
CA VAL A 153 7.27 2.43 4.95
C VAL A 153 8.24 1.40 5.56
N GLY A 154 9.55 1.61 5.45
CA GLY A 154 10.58 0.79 6.09
C GLY A 154 10.81 -0.58 5.47
N VAL A 155 10.41 -0.82 4.23
CA VAL A 155 10.69 -2.04 3.46
C VAL A 155 11.96 -1.83 2.63
N LYS A 156 13.01 -2.62 2.92
CA LYS A 156 14.35 -2.50 2.29
C LYS A 156 14.76 -3.76 1.55
#